data_44808d38bf803b6cd843ae2e65f1afd4
#
_entry.id   44808d38bf803b6cd843ae2e65f1afd4
#
_cell.length_a   1.000
_cell.length_b   1.000
_cell.length_c   1.000
_cell.angle_alpha   90.00
_cell.angle_beta   90.00
_cell.angle_gamma   90.00
#
_symmetry.space_group_name_H-M   'P 1'
#
loop_
_entity.id
_entity.type
_entity.pdbx_description
1 polymer ?
#
loop_
_entity_poly.entity_id
_entity_poly.type
_entity_poly.pdbx_seq_one_letter_code
_entity_poly.pdbx_strand_id
1 'polypeptide(L)'
;MAHPIVYGPARSTYVWSARLALAEKGVTHELIDVPFGAVRAEPHLSRQPFAKVPAFEHDGFALYETQAIMRYVDERFAGTPLQPEDVHEWSRMNQIIGIVDAYAWPSIAGTILFNRVAVPRRLGGVPDEAAIAGALPRARLCLSEIDRLMEDHRFLTGDHVSLADLMVIPLLYYFSNVPDGQAPMAEHPKLQKWVGHMETRQSFQVTKPPL
;
A
#
# COMPACT_ATOMS: atom_id res chain seq x y z
N MET A 1 3.35 21.88 -17.02
CA MET A 1 3.43 21.42 -15.62
C MET A 1 4.43 20.30 -15.57
N ALA A 2 5.30 20.28 -14.58
CA ALA A 2 6.26 19.19 -14.41
C ALA A 2 5.52 17.91 -14.02
N HIS A 3 6.06 16.75 -14.42
CA HIS A 3 5.52 15.47 -13.97
C HIS A 3 5.80 15.28 -12.47
N PRO A 4 4.85 14.73 -11.70
CA PRO A 4 5.13 14.33 -10.32
C PRO A 4 6.29 13.33 -10.23
N ILE A 5 7.06 13.43 -9.15
CA ILE A 5 8.17 12.53 -8.85
C ILE A 5 7.85 11.78 -7.56
N VAL A 6 7.96 10.45 -7.61
CA VAL A 6 7.85 9.58 -6.44
C VAL A 6 9.24 9.02 -6.12
N TYR A 7 9.71 9.20 -4.89
CA TYR A 7 11.02 8.70 -4.44
C TYR A 7 10.83 7.46 -3.57
N GLY A 8 11.48 6.38 -3.94
CA GLY A 8 11.49 5.15 -3.17
C GLY A 8 11.54 3.90 -4.05
N PRO A 9 11.81 2.73 -3.47
CA PRO A 9 11.88 1.49 -4.24
C PRO A 9 10.49 1.03 -4.69
N ALA A 10 10.35 0.62 -5.94
CA ALA A 10 9.09 0.17 -6.52
C ALA A 10 8.37 -0.91 -5.69
N ARG A 11 9.13 -1.75 -4.98
CA ARG A 11 8.61 -2.86 -4.16
C ARG A 11 8.08 -2.45 -2.79
N SER A 12 8.23 -1.19 -2.37
CA SER A 12 7.59 -0.70 -1.14
C SER A 12 6.08 -0.65 -1.34
N THR A 13 5.32 -1.22 -0.41
CA THR A 13 3.85 -1.15 -0.44
C THR A 13 3.36 0.30 -0.48
N TYR A 14 3.95 1.17 0.31
CA TYR A 14 3.60 2.58 0.38
C TYR A 14 3.97 3.39 -0.87
N VAL A 15 5.14 3.10 -1.48
CA VAL A 15 5.51 3.68 -2.79
C VAL A 15 4.53 3.22 -3.86
N TRP A 16 4.16 1.94 -3.83
CA TRP A 16 3.21 1.40 -4.78
C TRP A 16 1.81 2.00 -4.63
N SER A 17 1.32 2.20 -3.40
CA SER A 17 0.05 2.90 -3.14
C SER A 17 0.02 4.31 -3.74
N ALA A 18 1.08 5.10 -3.55
CA ALA A 18 1.18 6.44 -4.15
C ALA A 18 1.17 6.38 -5.69
N ARG A 19 1.87 5.42 -6.29
CA ARG A 19 1.89 5.21 -7.74
C ARG A 19 0.55 4.73 -8.29
N LEU A 20 -0.16 3.89 -7.55
CA LEU A 20 -1.53 3.47 -7.89
C LEU A 20 -2.47 4.67 -7.95
N ALA A 21 -2.41 5.58 -6.98
CA ALA A 21 -3.24 6.79 -6.99
C ALA A 21 -2.96 7.64 -8.24
N LEU A 22 -1.71 7.86 -8.60
CA LEU A 22 -1.33 8.57 -9.82
C LEU A 22 -1.86 7.87 -11.08
N ALA A 23 -1.75 6.54 -11.13
CA ALA A 23 -2.22 5.76 -12.27
C ALA A 23 -3.75 5.75 -12.38
N GLU A 24 -4.50 5.70 -11.27
CA GLU A 24 -5.97 5.84 -11.28
C GLU A 24 -6.43 7.20 -11.81
N LYS A 25 -5.65 8.25 -11.55
CA LYS A 25 -5.90 9.60 -12.09
C LYS A 25 -5.33 9.77 -13.51
N GLY A 26 -4.74 8.73 -14.12
CA GLY A 26 -4.13 8.82 -15.46
C GLY A 26 -2.88 9.71 -15.51
N VAL A 27 -2.22 9.94 -14.39
CA VAL A 27 -1.08 10.85 -14.28
C VAL A 27 0.23 10.13 -14.51
N THR A 28 0.96 10.53 -15.54
CA THR A 28 2.34 10.10 -15.77
C THR A 28 3.24 10.69 -14.69
N HIS A 29 4.11 9.86 -14.10
CA HIS A 29 5.04 10.26 -13.06
C HIS A 29 6.41 9.64 -13.26
N GLU A 30 7.42 10.25 -12.66
CA GLU A 30 8.74 9.67 -12.55
C GLU A 30 8.87 8.89 -11.23
N LEU A 31 9.50 7.72 -11.27
CA LEU A 31 9.90 6.97 -10.08
C LEU A 31 11.42 7.02 -9.95
N ILE A 32 11.91 7.69 -8.93
CA ILE A 32 13.33 7.70 -8.58
C ILE A 32 13.57 6.65 -7.51
N ASP A 33 14.34 5.62 -7.86
CA ASP A 33 14.64 4.55 -6.91
C ASP A 33 15.53 5.06 -5.77
N VAL A 34 15.08 4.83 -4.55
CA VAL A 34 15.86 5.07 -3.31
C VAL A 34 15.95 3.72 -2.59
N PRO A 35 17.07 3.03 -2.72
CA PRO A 35 17.26 1.75 -2.06
C PRO A 35 17.05 1.84 -0.54
N PHE A 36 16.47 0.81 0.07
CA PHE A 36 16.22 0.82 1.53
C PHE A 36 17.46 1.10 2.38
N GLY A 37 18.66 0.77 1.88
CA GLY A 37 19.92 1.11 2.54
C GLY A 37 20.30 2.59 2.47
N ALA A 38 19.72 3.36 1.53
CA ALA A 38 20.03 4.77 1.29
C ALA A 38 19.03 5.74 1.94
N VAL A 39 17.93 5.26 2.53
CA VAL A 39 16.89 6.13 3.11
C VAL A 39 17.37 7.01 4.27
N ARG A 40 18.50 6.65 4.90
CA ARG A 40 19.12 7.39 6.01
C ARG A 40 20.24 8.34 5.56
N ALA A 41 20.44 8.52 4.27
CA ALA A 41 21.46 9.36 3.70
C ALA A 41 20.86 10.50 2.87
N GLU A 42 21.64 11.57 2.68
CA GLU A 42 21.30 12.61 1.72
C GLU A 42 21.41 12.09 0.28
N PRO A 43 20.62 12.59 -0.66
CA PRO A 43 19.63 13.68 -0.50
C PRO A 43 18.24 13.22 -0.02
N HIS A 44 18.02 11.93 0.26
CA HIS A 44 16.69 11.43 0.62
C HIS A 44 16.24 11.92 2.00
N LEU A 45 17.16 12.01 2.96
CA LEU A 45 16.83 12.43 4.33
C LEU A 45 16.27 13.86 4.39
N SER A 46 16.74 14.75 3.50
CA SER A 46 16.18 16.11 3.37
C SER A 46 14.75 16.10 2.80
N ARG A 47 14.36 15.07 2.03
CA ARG A 47 13.00 14.93 1.47
C ARG A 47 12.04 14.25 2.45
N GLN A 48 12.56 13.29 3.24
CA GLN A 48 11.77 12.50 4.18
C GLN A 48 12.59 12.31 5.49
N PRO A 49 12.37 13.21 6.47
CA PRO A 49 13.23 13.30 7.67
C PRO A 49 13.12 12.09 8.60
N PHE A 50 12.10 11.25 8.46
CA PHE A 50 11.91 10.02 9.24
C PHE A 50 12.60 8.79 8.60
N ALA A 51 13.39 8.98 7.52
CA ALA A 51 14.06 7.92 6.80
C ALA A 51 13.12 6.79 6.34
N LYS A 52 11.95 7.18 5.82
CA LYS A 52 10.93 6.31 5.24
C LYS A 52 10.79 6.56 3.74
N VAL A 53 9.92 5.84 3.10
CA VAL A 53 9.46 6.02 1.73
C VAL A 53 7.95 5.86 1.66
N PRO A 54 7.28 6.54 0.73
CA PRO A 54 7.77 7.45 -0.27
C PRO A 54 8.09 8.86 0.25
N ALA A 55 8.90 9.60 -0.53
CA ALA A 55 8.79 11.03 -0.65
C ALA A 55 8.19 11.37 -2.02
N PHE A 56 7.65 12.58 -2.17
CA PHE A 56 6.93 13.01 -3.37
C PHE A 56 7.24 14.48 -3.66
N GLU A 57 7.28 14.84 -4.93
CA GLU A 57 7.46 16.21 -5.37
C GLU A 57 6.62 16.51 -6.62
N HIS A 58 5.96 17.66 -6.66
CA HIS A 58 5.22 18.14 -7.82
C HIS A 58 5.21 19.66 -7.86
N ASP A 59 5.65 20.25 -8.99
CA ASP A 59 5.71 21.71 -9.20
C ASP A 59 6.38 22.48 -8.04
N GLY A 60 7.47 21.93 -7.46
CA GLY A 60 8.20 22.50 -6.33
C GLY A 60 7.56 22.29 -4.96
N PHE A 61 6.39 21.63 -4.90
CA PHE A 61 5.78 21.24 -3.64
C PHE A 61 6.25 19.84 -3.24
N ALA A 62 6.92 19.74 -2.08
CA ALA A 62 7.42 18.50 -1.54
C ALA A 62 6.47 17.95 -0.47
N LEU A 63 6.26 16.63 -0.47
CA LEU A 63 5.35 15.95 0.45
C LEU A 63 5.89 14.57 0.81
N TYR A 64 5.62 14.11 2.00
CA TYR A 64 5.80 12.73 2.44
C TYR A 64 4.55 12.28 3.21
N GLU A 65 4.50 11.03 3.69
CA GLU A 65 3.33 10.29 4.17
C GLU A 65 2.40 9.87 3.03
N THR A 66 2.30 8.56 2.84
CA THR A 66 1.54 7.98 1.71
C THR A 66 0.11 8.46 1.65
N GLN A 67 -0.57 8.57 2.79
CA GLN A 67 -1.94 9.07 2.86
C GLN A 67 -2.05 10.52 2.38
N ALA A 68 -1.11 11.38 2.78
CA ALA A 68 -1.09 12.78 2.37
C ALA A 68 -0.82 12.88 0.87
N ILE A 69 0.12 12.08 0.35
CA ILE A 69 0.43 12.04 -1.09
C ILE A 69 -0.80 11.60 -1.89
N MET A 70 -1.47 10.51 -1.49
CA MET A 70 -2.65 10.00 -2.21
C MET A 70 -3.81 11.01 -2.21
N ARG A 71 -4.07 11.69 -1.09
CA ARG A 71 -5.08 12.75 -1.03
C ARG A 71 -4.71 13.94 -1.90
N TYR A 72 -3.46 14.38 -1.87
CA TYR A 72 -2.98 15.43 -2.75
C TYR A 72 -3.17 15.06 -4.23
N VAL A 73 -2.84 13.84 -4.61
CA VAL A 73 -3.02 13.34 -5.97
C VAL A 73 -4.49 13.38 -6.37
N ASP A 74 -5.38 12.92 -5.51
CA ASP A 74 -6.82 12.91 -5.80
C ASP A 74 -7.39 14.32 -5.98
N GLU A 75 -7.04 15.25 -5.10
CA GLU A 75 -7.50 16.65 -5.14
C GLU A 75 -6.86 17.47 -6.27
N ARG A 76 -5.58 17.20 -6.58
CA ARG A 76 -4.81 18.02 -7.51
C ARG A 76 -5.04 17.66 -8.97
N PHE A 77 -5.31 16.42 -9.28
CA PHE A 77 -5.44 15.94 -10.66
C PHE A 77 -6.88 15.57 -11.00
N ALA A 78 -7.29 15.93 -12.22
CA ALA A 78 -8.59 15.55 -12.75
C ALA A 78 -8.73 14.02 -12.88
N GLY A 79 -9.95 13.54 -13.00
CA GLY A 79 -10.31 12.13 -13.14
C GLY A 79 -11.32 11.70 -12.07
N THR A 80 -11.64 10.41 -12.04
CA THR A 80 -12.59 9.87 -11.05
C THR A 80 -12.11 10.14 -9.63
N PRO A 81 -12.96 10.71 -8.76
CA PRO A 81 -12.60 10.89 -7.35
C PRO A 81 -12.26 9.54 -6.69
N LEU A 82 -11.20 9.55 -5.86
CA LEU A 82 -10.76 8.41 -5.07
C LEU A 82 -11.16 8.53 -3.59
N GLN A 83 -11.76 9.67 -3.25
CA GLN A 83 -12.36 9.90 -1.94
C GLN A 83 -13.88 9.98 -2.11
N PRO A 84 -14.67 9.15 -1.41
CA PRO A 84 -16.12 9.20 -1.45
C PRO A 84 -16.67 10.55 -0.97
N GLU A 85 -17.77 11.02 -1.56
CA GLU A 85 -18.49 12.21 -1.10
C GLU A 85 -19.38 11.91 0.11
N ASP A 86 -19.91 10.69 0.22
CA ASP A 86 -20.69 10.28 1.38
C ASP A 86 -19.82 10.19 2.63
N VAL A 87 -20.28 10.81 3.72
CA VAL A 87 -19.53 10.90 4.97
C VAL A 87 -19.27 9.55 5.63
N HIS A 88 -20.15 8.57 5.46
CA HIS A 88 -19.98 7.22 6.04
C HIS A 88 -18.93 6.45 5.25
N GLU A 89 -19.02 6.46 3.92
CA GLU A 89 -18.00 5.84 3.04
C GLU A 89 -16.64 6.50 3.23
N TRP A 90 -16.59 7.85 3.29
CA TRP A 90 -15.36 8.59 3.56
C TRP A 90 -14.74 8.24 4.92
N SER A 91 -15.59 8.14 5.96
CA SER A 91 -15.11 7.74 7.29
C SER A 91 -14.62 6.30 7.31
N ARG A 92 -15.31 5.41 6.60
CA ARG A 92 -14.89 4.01 6.42
C ARG A 92 -13.56 3.89 5.69
N MET A 93 -13.37 4.64 4.62
CA MET A 93 -12.09 4.74 3.91
C MET A 93 -10.95 5.10 4.86
N ASN A 94 -11.12 6.15 5.66
CA ASN A 94 -10.10 6.58 6.62
C ASN A 94 -9.88 5.57 7.74
N GLN A 95 -10.93 4.87 8.19
CA GLN A 95 -10.82 3.80 9.19
C GLN A 95 -9.97 2.64 8.66
N ILE A 96 -10.23 2.18 7.43
CA ILE A 96 -9.47 1.08 6.82
C ILE A 96 -8.00 1.49 6.62
N ILE A 97 -7.73 2.70 6.14
CA ILE A 97 -6.37 3.23 6.02
C ILE A 97 -5.67 3.25 7.39
N GLY A 98 -6.36 3.70 8.43
CA GLY A 98 -5.83 3.67 9.80
C GLY A 98 -5.52 2.26 10.31
N ILE A 99 -6.36 1.26 9.97
CA ILE A 99 -6.10 -0.15 10.30
C ILE A 99 -4.82 -0.63 9.59
N VAL A 100 -4.62 -0.25 8.31
CA VAL A 100 -3.40 -0.61 7.58
C VAL A 100 -2.18 -0.07 8.28
N ASP A 101 -2.13 1.22 8.57
CA ASP A 101 -0.94 1.87 9.13
C ASP A 101 -0.64 1.41 10.56
N ALA A 102 -1.67 1.33 11.40
CA ALA A 102 -1.47 1.05 12.82
C ALA A 102 -1.27 -0.45 13.12
N TYR A 103 -1.85 -1.35 12.32
CA TYR A 103 -1.93 -2.76 12.70
C TYR A 103 -1.52 -3.73 11.58
N ALA A 104 -2.06 -3.57 10.36
CA ALA A 104 -1.84 -4.53 9.31
C ALA A 104 -0.41 -4.44 8.74
N TRP A 105 0.08 -3.24 8.46
CA TRP A 105 1.43 -3.05 7.95
C TRP A 105 2.52 -3.54 8.92
N PRO A 106 2.51 -3.21 10.22
CA PRO A 106 3.50 -3.72 11.17
C PRO A 106 3.53 -5.26 11.25
N SER A 107 2.37 -5.90 11.26
CA SER A 107 2.29 -7.36 11.37
C SER A 107 2.61 -8.05 10.04
N ILE A 108 1.99 -7.62 8.94
CA ILE A 108 2.12 -8.27 7.63
C ILE A 108 3.44 -7.85 6.96
N ALA A 109 3.63 -6.57 6.65
CA ALA A 109 4.81 -6.12 5.92
C ALA A 109 6.05 -6.07 6.81
N GLY A 110 5.92 -5.45 8.00
CA GLY A 110 7.02 -5.20 8.91
C GLY A 110 7.57 -6.48 9.58
N THR A 111 6.76 -7.52 9.69
CA THR A 111 7.19 -8.78 10.33
C THR A 111 7.17 -9.94 9.33
N ILE A 112 6.00 -10.32 8.81
CA ILE A 112 5.88 -11.55 8.01
C ILE A 112 6.62 -11.42 6.69
N LEU A 113 6.29 -10.41 5.87
CA LEU A 113 6.93 -10.21 4.57
C LEU A 113 8.42 -9.86 4.71
N PHE A 114 8.79 -9.09 5.74
CA PHE A 114 10.19 -8.80 6.01
C PHE A 114 10.98 -10.09 6.24
N ASN A 115 10.50 -10.98 7.08
CA ASN A 115 11.16 -12.26 7.35
C ASN A 115 11.15 -13.20 6.15
N ARG A 116 10.04 -13.29 5.40
CA ARG A 116 9.93 -14.20 4.24
C ARG A 116 10.68 -13.71 3.01
N VAL A 117 10.81 -12.39 2.83
CA VAL A 117 11.35 -11.81 1.59
C VAL A 117 12.67 -11.07 1.82
N ALA A 118 12.71 -10.12 2.76
CA ALA A 118 13.88 -9.28 2.94
C ALA A 118 15.03 -10.01 3.63
N VAL A 119 14.75 -10.77 4.69
CA VAL A 119 15.78 -11.52 5.43
C VAL A 119 16.54 -12.49 4.53
N PRO A 120 15.93 -13.42 3.78
CA PRO A 120 16.69 -14.35 2.94
C PRO A 120 17.28 -13.68 1.70
N ARG A 121 16.55 -12.79 1.02
CA ARG A 121 16.96 -12.28 -0.30
C ARG A 121 17.92 -11.09 -0.23
N ARG A 122 17.92 -10.31 0.87
CA ARG A 122 18.70 -9.07 0.99
C ARG A 122 19.73 -9.11 2.11
N LEU A 123 19.41 -9.79 3.22
CA LEU A 123 20.27 -9.86 4.39
C LEU A 123 21.06 -11.18 4.48
N GLY A 124 20.74 -12.15 3.62
CA GLY A 124 21.39 -13.46 3.63
C GLY A 124 21.14 -14.27 4.91
N GLY A 125 20.08 -13.90 5.65
CA GLY A 125 19.74 -14.50 6.93
C GLY A 125 18.67 -15.59 6.83
N VAL A 126 18.34 -16.18 7.98
CA VAL A 126 17.25 -17.16 8.15
C VAL A 126 16.04 -16.44 8.73
N PRO A 127 14.81 -16.68 8.21
CA PRO A 127 13.59 -16.11 8.77
C PRO A 127 13.40 -16.47 10.25
N ASP A 128 12.94 -15.50 11.04
CA ASP A 128 12.53 -15.72 12.42
C ASP A 128 11.10 -16.29 12.46
N GLU A 129 10.99 -17.60 12.57
CA GLU A 129 9.71 -18.32 12.59
C GLU A 129 8.86 -17.97 13.82
N ALA A 130 9.48 -17.66 14.96
CA ALA A 130 8.77 -17.27 16.18
C ALA A 130 8.14 -15.87 16.01
N ALA A 131 8.87 -14.93 15.41
CA ALA A 131 8.33 -13.61 15.10
C ALA A 131 7.16 -13.68 14.10
N ILE A 132 7.28 -14.53 13.05
CA ILE A 132 6.22 -14.76 12.08
C ILE A 132 4.98 -15.33 12.77
N ALA A 133 5.14 -16.40 13.55
CA ALA A 133 4.04 -17.02 14.28
C ALA A 133 3.35 -16.03 15.25
N GLY A 134 4.13 -15.19 15.93
CA GLY A 134 3.61 -14.13 16.81
C GLY A 134 2.83 -13.03 16.09
N ALA A 135 3.14 -12.75 14.83
CA ALA A 135 2.47 -11.72 14.02
C ALA A 135 1.16 -12.21 13.37
N LEU A 136 1.03 -13.52 13.10
CA LEU A 136 -0.12 -14.10 12.38
C LEU A 136 -1.49 -13.80 13.04
N PRO A 137 -1.67 -13.86 14.37
CA PRO A 137 -2.96 -13.52 14.99
C PRO A 137 -3.40 -12.09 14.69
N ARG A 138 -2.47 -11.13 14.70
CA ARG A 138 -2.75 -9.74 14.36
C ARG A 138 -3.08 -9.58 12.88
N ALA A 139 -2.35 -10.25 12.00
CA ALA A 139 -2.63 -10.25 10.57
C ALA A 139 -4.04 -10.80 10.28
N ARG A 140 -4.43 -11.94 10.88
CA ARG A 140 -5.79 -12.51 10.75
C ARG A 140 -6.87 -11.56 11.26
N LEU A 141 -6.66 -10.91 12.39
CA LEU A 141 -7.61 -9.92 12.92
C LEU A 141 -7.80 -8.76 11.92
N CYS A 142 -6.71 -8.27 11.33
CA CYS A 142 -6.80 -7.19 10.34
C CYS A 142 -7.56 -7.64 9.09
N LEU A 143 -7.33 -8.85 8.58
CA LEU A 143 -8.09 -9.40 7.46
C LEU A 143 -9.58 -9.50 7.80
N SER A 144 -9.92 -10.06 8.96
CA SER A 144 -11.31 -10.22 9.41
C SER A 144 -12.02 -8.86 9.53
N GLU A 145 -11.33 -7.84 10.05
CA GLU A 145 -11.92 -6.51 10.16
C GLU A 145 -12.09 -5.84 8.79
N ILE A 146 -11.11 -5.92 7.91
CA ILE A 146 -11.23 -5.34 6.56
C ILE A 146 -12.34 -6.05 5.78
N ASP A 147 -12.44 -7.40 5.87
CA ASP A 147 -13.50 -8.19 5.25
C ASP A 147 -14.90 -7.81 5.77
N ARG A 148 -15.02 -7.62 7.09
CA ARG A 148 -16.26 -7.18 7.73
C ARG A 148 -16.65 -5.76 7.31
N LEU A 149 -15.67 -4.84 7.27
CA LEU A 149 -15.89 -3.43 6.93
C LEU A 149 -16.21 -3.22 5.45
N MET A 150 -15.76 -4.13 4.58
CA MET A 150 -16.08 -4.13 3.16
C MET A 150 -17.57 -4.41 2.91
N GLU A 151 -18.26 -5.08 3.84
CA GLU A 151 -19.67 -5.47 3.69
C GLU A 151 -19.89 -6.24 2.36
N ASP A 152 -20.95 -5.95 1.62
CA ASP A 152 -21.23 -6.58 0.32
C ASP A 152 -20.85 -5.69 -0.87
N HIS A 153 -20.01 -4.69 -0.62
CA HIS A 153 -19.56 -3.77 -1.66
C HIS A 153 -18.57 -4.41 -2.63
N ARG A 154 -18.47 -3.80 -3.81
CA ARG A 154 -17.51 -4.21 -4.84
C ARG A 154 -16.08 -3.83 -4.48
N PHE A 155 -15.89 -2.69 -3.81
CA PHE A 155 -14.64 -2.17 -3.29
C PHE A 155 -14.72 -2.03 -1.77
N LEU A 156 -13.63 -1.64 -1.13
CA LEU A 156 -13.56 -1.66 0.35
C LEU A 156 -14.53 -0.70 1.04
N THR A 157 -15.04 0.32 0.32
CA THR A 157 -15.89 1.35 0.93
C THR A 157 -17.13 1.70 0.11
N GLY A 158 -17.43 0.95 -0.94
CA GLY A 158 -18.59 1.23 -1.81
C GLY A 158 -18.42 0.60 -3.19
N ASP A 159 -19.06 1.19 -4.20
CA ASP A 159 -19.08 0.67 -5.58
C ASP A 159 -17.95 1.22 -6.47
N HIS A 160 -17.15 2.14 -5.94
CA HIS A 160 -16.03 2.76 -6.64
C HIS A 160 -14.72 2.55 -5.88
N VAL A 161 -13.60 2.48 -6.64
CA VAL A 161 -12.28 2.41 -6.03
C VAL A 161 -12.01 3.65 -5.18
N SER A 162 -11.45 3.43 -4.01
CA SER A 162 -11.11 4.50 -3.06
C SER A 162 -9.64 4.44 -2.66
N LEU A 163 -9.16 5.46 -1.94
CA LEU A 163 -7.80 5.45 -1.39
C LEU A 163 -7.56 4.27 -0.43
N ALA A 164 -8.62 3.72 0.21
CA ALA A 164 -8.49 2.50 1.01
C ALA A 164 -8.08 1.30 0.16
N ASP A 165 -8.69 1.13 -1.02
CA ASP A 165 -8.35 0.05 -1.94
C ASP A 165 -6.88 0.13 -2.37
N LEU A 166 -6.42 1.35 -2.70
CA LEU A 166 -5.05 1.58 -3.14
C LEU A 166 -4.02 1.42 -2.01
N MET A 167 -4.45 1.59 -0.76
CA MET A 167 -3.60 1.38 0.41
C MET A 167 -3.49 -0.11 0.78
N VAL A 168 -4.58 -0.86 0.64
CA VAL A 168 -4.67 -2.27 1.05
C VAL A 168 -4.07 -3.20 -0.01
N ILE A 169 -4.31 -2.94 -1.31
CA ILE A 169 -3.96 -3.91 -2.36
C ILE A 169 -2.48 -4.29 -2.42
N PRO A 170 -1.49 -3.37 -2.30
CA PRO A 170 -0.09 -3.76 -2.29
C PRO A 170 0.26 -4.72 -1.15
N LEU A 171 -0.33 -4.49 0.01
CA LEU A 171 -0.08 -5.29 1.21
C LEU A 171 -0.64 -6.70 1.07
N LEU A 172 -1.92 -6.82 0.68
CA LEU A 172 -2.59 -8.13 0.56
C LEU A 172 -2.09 -8.91 -0.66
N TYR A 173 -1.73 -8.23 -1.75
CA TYR A 173 -1.08 -8.86 -2.89
C TYR A 173 0.21 -9.57 -2.47
N TYR A 174 1.11 -8.89 -1.77
CA TYR A 174 2.32 -9.55 -1.28
C TYR A 174 2.04 -10.63 -0.26
N PHE A 175 1.09 -10.41 0.65
CA PHE A 175 0.75 -11.38 1.67
C PHE A 175 0.19 -12.68 1.06
N SER A 176 -0.68 -12.58 0.06
CA SER A 176 -1.22 -13.76 -0.66
C SER A 176 -0.14 -14.59 -1.36
N ASN A 177 1.01 -13.98 -1.68
CA ASN A 177 2.10 -14.62 -2.40
C ASN A 177 3.20 -15.22 -1.50
N VAL A 178 3.00 -15.24 -0.18
CA VAL A 178 3.86 -15.95 0.76
C VAL A 178 3.11 -17.10 1.44
N PRO A 179 3.79 -18.19 1.85
CA PRO A 179 3.11 -19.34 2.44
C PRO A 179 2.21 -19.00 3.62
N ASP A 180 2.66 -18.09 4.49
CA ASP A 180 1.95 -17.67 5.70
C ASP A 180 0.66 -16.89 5.43
N GLY A 181 0.51 -16.35 4.24
CA GLY A 181 -0.67 -15.59 3.84
C GLY A 181 -1.75 -16.44 3.18
N GLN A 182 -1.41 -17.60 2.62
CA GLN A 182 -2.35 -18.41 1.84
C GLN A 182 -3.54 -18.90 2.67
N ALA A 183 -3.28 -19.50 3.83
CA ALA A 183 -4.36 -19.99 4.69
C ALA A 183 -5.21 -18.84 5.28
N PRO A 184 -4.64 -17.75 5.86
CA PRO A 184 -5.43 -16.61 6.29
C PRO A 184 -6.28 -15.98 5.18
N MET A 185 -5.73 -15.82 3.98
CA MET A 185 -6.51 -15.29 2.86
C MET A 185 -7.64 -16.22 2.41
N ALA A 186 -7.44 -17.54 2.48
CA ALA A 186 -8.47 -18.51 2.13
C ALA A 186 -9.70 -18.46 3.07
N GLU A 187 -9.54 -17.97 4.30
CA GLU A 187 -10.63 -17.75 5.26
C GLU A 187 -11.53 -16.55 4.88
N HIS A 188 -11.09 -15.71 3.91
CA HIS A 188 -11.76 -14.49 3.49
C HIS A 188 -12.02 -14.45 1.96
N PRO A 189 -12.99 -15.24 1.45
CA PRO A 189 -13.24 -15.35 0.01
C PRO A 189 -13.65 -14.03 -0.65
N LYS A 190 -14.30 -13.11 0.09
CA LYS A 190 -14.60 -11.76 -0.42
C LYS A 190 -13.32 -10.97 -0.70
N LEU A 191 -12.37 -10.96 0.24
CA LEU A 191 -11.08 -10.29 0.05
C LEU A 191 -10.27 -10.94 -1.07
N GLN A 192 -10.30 -12.27 -1.21
CA GLN A 192 -9.64 -12.95 -2.34
C GLN A 192 -10.23 -12.49 -3.67
N LYS A 193 -11.56 -12.44 -3.78
CA LYS A 193 -12.25 -11.96 -4.98
C LYS A 193 -11.90 -10.49 -5.26
N TRP A 194 -11.87 -9.67 -4.24
CA TRP A 194 -11.50 -8.26 -4.34
C TRP A 194 -10.03 -8.10 -4.81
N VAL A 195 -9.08 -8.85 -4.22
CA VAL A 195 -7.68 -8.85 -4.69
C VAL A 195 -7.61 -9.20 -6.17
N GLY A 196 -8.25 -10.29 -6.60
CA GLY A 196 -8.30 -10.69 -8.00
C GLY A 196 -8.91 -9.60 -8.90
N HIS A 197 -9.95 -8.90 -8.42
CA HIS A 197 -10.53 -7.78 -9.15
C HIS A 197 -9.56 -6.59 -9.24
N MET A 198 -8.90 -6.23 -8.16
CA MET A 198 -7.91 -5.15 -8.16
C MET A 198 -6.72 -5.45 -9.08
N GLU A 199 -6.29 -6.71 -9.15
CA GLU A 199 -5.21 -7.14 -10.05
C GLU A 199 -5.55 -6.94 -11.53
N THR A 200 -6.83 -6.96 -11.93
CA THR A 200 -7.25 -6.72 -13.32
C THR A 200 -7.24 -5.25 -13.72
N ARG A 201 -7.13 -4.32 -12.78
CA ARG A 201 -7.15 -2.89 -13.10
C ARG A 201 -5.89 -2.46 -13.84
N GLN A 202 -6.07 -1.54 -14.78
CA GLN A 202 -4.94 -0.99 -15.54
C GLN A 202 -3.90 -0.34 -14.62
N SER A 203 -4.34 0.42 -13.61
CA SER A 203 -3.48 1.04 -12.61
C SER A 203 -2.56 0.05 -11.91
N PHE A 204 -3.11 -1.11 -11.52
CA PHE A 204 -2.33 -2.20 -10.93
C PHE A 204 -1.31 -2.76 -11.93
N GLN A 205 -1.73 -3.07 -13.14
CA GLN A 205 -0.88 -3.70 -14.16
C GLN A 205 0.32 -2.82 -14.55
N VAL A 206 0.11 -1.50 -14.69
CA VAL A 206 1.18 -0.57 -15.11
C VAL A 206 2.10 -0.17 -13.96
N THR A 207 1.65 -0.34 -12.70
CA THR A 207 2.46 0.04 -11.52
C THR A 207 3.04 -1.15 -10.77
N LYS A 208 2.57 -2.37 -11.06
CA LYS A 208 3.03 -3.60 -10.42
C LYS A 208 4.56 -3.72 -10.49
N PRO A 209 5.24 -3.81 -9.34
CA PRO A 209 6.68 -3.96 -9.36
C PRO A 209 7.10 -5.36 -9.81
N PRO A 210 8.29 -5.52 -10.40
CA PRO A 210 8.86 -6.84 -10.66
C PRO A 210 9.07 -7.60 -9.34
N LEU A 211 8.67 -8.88 -9.32
CA LEU A 211 8.82 -9.79 -8.15
C LEU A 211 10.27 -10.23 -7.95
#